data_78dd5b9358eaf27c61fb77babcd42230
#
_entry.id   78dd5b9358eaf27c61fb77babcd42230
#
_cell.length_a   1.000
_cell.length_b   1.000
_cell.length_c   1.000
_cell.angle_alpha   90.00
_cell.angle_beta   90.00
_cell.angle_gamma   90.00
#
_symmetry.space_group_name_H-M   'P 1'
#
loop_
_entity.id
_entity.type
_entity.pdbx_description
1 polymer ?
#
loop_
_entity_poly.entity_id
_entity_poly.type
_entity_poly.pdbx_seq_one_letter_code
_entity_poly.pdbx_strand_id
1 'polypeptide(L)'
;MTSNAAALPLPGWRNPLDKILKRLADGLGRRASGLTRLKKIARRVPCRPTSTAYAAACLEVLETRVDCPPEHLARIPPHGPLLLYANHPSGALEGLIMAALCGDVRPDLKILANDALLALPQLAPMLLPLDLTGRDKNRNATVLRQAVLHLRRGGALGLFPAGRVARWRPGRGLTEEPWLPLLGRLSRCAGSHAPDGLRLLPLSFKVRVSPLFLATAHCNDALAGALLPRVLCGQRRSRAGMRVGLPISASGLAGLDNAQRSQCLRLCQAALADTGRPARAARCRPLAPAQGPAAFMAALAALPSNRRLADDGRYGVYLLQGHESPPLLDVLTRRREEAFRALGEGCGRERDQDRYDAQYEHLLLVDEKRQALAGAYRTRLVRPEQARTCTQGTLYTASLFRFKAEFFRQCGTALELGRAFVSNEYQRDYAPLLLLWKGIGQLVLRYGVRTLFGPSSIGLNYRPQSVDLLWRHLRLRHWHAPLADLVEGRRPRALREELPFARCLDYAAVNNLVRQMEGGRALPILFKHYLQLGGRIAAFHEDRRFGTLDALLVVDLLNAPDKLLRRYMGDEGLQRLRDRMWYA
;
A
#
# COMPACT_ATOMS: atom_id res chain seq x y z
N MET A 1 40.88 -25.26 1.15
CA MET A 1 40.27 -26.20 0.18
C MET A 1 39.29 -25.44 -0.69
N THR A 2 39.73 -25.14 -1.87
CA THR A 2 39.05 -24.35 -2.90
C THR A 2 37.97 -25.17 -3.58
N SER A 3 36.76 -24.69 -3.66
CA SER A 3 35.71 -25.27 -4.52
C SER A 3 35.39 -24.29 -5.64
N ASN A 4 35.90 -24.58 -6.81
CA ASN A 4 35.56 -24.03 -8.11
C ASN A 4 34.10 -24.34 -8.45
N ALA A 5 33.27 -23.31 -8.60
CA ALA A 5 32.00 -23.42 -9.31
C ALA A 5 32.25 -23.09 -10.80
N ALA A 6 32.37 -24.13 -11.59
CA ALA A 6 32.56 -24.08 -13.03
C ALA A 6 31.34 -23.40 -13.72
N ALA A 7 31.61 -22.35 -14.46
CA ALA A 7 30.68 -21.77 -15.42
C ALA A 7 30.45 -22.78 -16.57
N LEU A 8 29.23 -23.24 -16.75
CA LEU A 8 28.81 -24.02 -17.92
C LEU A 8 28.87 -23.14 -19.18
N PRO A 9 29.58 -23.55 -20.23
CA PRO A 9 29.57 -22.84 -21.52
C PRO A 9 28.24 -23.09 -22.24
N LEU A 10 27.52 -22.01 -22.56
CA LEU A 10 26.39 -22.07 -23.47
C LEU A 10 26.86 -22.46 -24.86
N PRO A 11 26.23 -23.45 -25.52
CA PRO A 11 26.64 -23.89 -26.83
C PRO A 11 26.41 -22.81 -27.88
N GLY A 12 27.46 -22.48 -28.63
CA GLY A 12 27.44 -21.54 -29.74
C GLY A 12 26.68 -22.08 -30.94
N TRP A 13 25.37 -21.97 -30.93
CA TRP A 13 24.53 -22.16 -32.10
C TRP A 13 24.54 -20.87 -32.92
N ARG A 14 25.46 -20.80 -33.92
CA ARG A 14 25.38 -19.79 -34.98
C ARG A 14 24.20 -20.13 -35.88
N ASN A 15 23.01 -19.67 -35.52
CA ASN A 15 21.79 -19.87 -36.26
C ASN A 15 21.88 -19.12 -37.59
N PRO A 16 21.55 -19.77 -38.75
CA PRO A 16 21.45 -19.09 -40.06
C PRO A 16 20.54 -17.85 -40.02
N LEU A 17 19.54 -17.83 -39.10
CA LEU A 17 18.70 -16.67 -38.81
C LEU A 17 19.48 -15.43 -38.36
N ASP A 18 20.63 -15.58 -37.67
CA ASP A 18 21.46 -14.42 -37.26
C ASP A 18 22.14 -13.74 -38.43
N LYS A 19 22.51 -14.52 -39.49
CA LYS A 19 23.04 -13.95 -40.72
C LYS A 19 21.96 -13.28 -41.59
N ILE A 20 20.74 -13.83 -41.59
CA ILE A 20 19.59 -13.24 -42.28
C ILE A 20 19.15 -11.96 -41.53
N LEU A 21 19.10 -12.00 -40.19
CA LEU A 21 18.78 -10.84 -39.37
C LEU A 21 19.83 -9.71 -39.50
N LYS A 22 21.13 -10.06 -39.64
CA LYS A 22 22.20 -9.09 -39.90
C LYS A 22 22.07 -8.46 -41.30
N ARG A 23 21.74 -9.25 -42.35
CA ARG A 23 21.49 -8.71 -43.69
C ARG A 23 20.19 -7.91 -43.80
N LEU A 24 19.15 -8.28 -43.06
CA LEU A 24 17.93 -7.48 -42.90
C LEU A 24 18.20 -6.19 -42.12
N ALA A 25 19.13 -6.22 -41.16
CA ALA A 25 19.58 -5.02 -40.44
C ALA A 25 20.35 -4.03 -41.37
N ASP A 26 21.12 -4.51 -42.35
CA ASP A 26 22.04 -3.69 -43.12
C ASP A 26 21.44 -3.08 -44.41
N GLY A 27 20.43 -3.67 -45.01
CA GLY A 27 19.89 -3.21 -46.30
C GLY A 27 18.39 -2.89 -46.33
N LEU A 28 17.52 -3.87 -46.07
CA LEU A 28 16.08 -3.69 -45.90
C LEU A 28 15.73 -3.11 -44.52
N GLY A 29 16.64 -3.26 -43.54
CA GLY A 29 16.46 -2.93 -42.12
C GLY A 29 16.22 -1.47 -41.83
N ARG A 30 16.79 -0.51 -42.56
CA ARG A 30 16.61 0.95 -42.32
C ARG A 30 15.19 1.42 -42.62
N ARG A 31 14.50 0.84 -43.57
CA ARG A 31 13.07 1.13 -43.86
C ARG A 31 12.15 0.38 -42.89
N ALA A 32 12.45 -0.90 -42.61
CA ALA A 32 11.67 -1.72 -41.69
C ALA A 32 11.77 -1.28 -40.24
N SER A 33 12.95 -0.81 -39.78
CA SER A 33 13.17 -0.31 -38.41
C SER A 33 12.50 1.06 -38.15
N GLY A 34 12.06 1.78 -39.16
CA GLY A 34 11.49 3.12 -39.02
C GLY A 34 12.51 4.25 -38.77
N LEU A 35 13.81 3.94 -38.77
CA LEU A 35 14.87 4.93 -38.51
C LEU A 35 14.86 6.09 -39.51
N THR A 36 14.62 5.80 -40.80
CA THR A 36 14.48 6.82 -41.83
C THR A 36 13.29 7.75 -41.58
N ARG A 37 12.17 7.16 -41.09
CA ARG A 37 10.97 7.92 -40.74
C ARG A 37 11.19 8.76 -39.48
N LEU A 38 11.89 8.22 -38.48
CA LEU A 38 12.27 8.96 -37.28
C LEU A 38 13.20 10.15 -37.63
N LYS A 39 14.22 9.94 -38.46
CA LYS A 39 15.08 11.04 -38.96
C LYS A 39 14.29 12.10 -39.71
N LYS A 40 13.29 11.72 -40.52
CA LYS A 40 12.41 12.68 -41.20
C LYS A 40 11.53 13.47 -40.22
N ILE A 41 11.03 12.81 -39.14
CA ILE A 41 10.30 13.46 -38.06
C ILE A 41 11.25 14.38 -37.28
N ALA A 42 12.45 13.92 -36.90
CA ALA A 42 13.45 14.71 -36.18
C ALA A 42 13.85 16.00 -36.94
N ARG A 43 13.93 15.96 -38.27
CA ARG A 43 14.20 17.16 -39.10
C ARG A 43 13.05 18.18 -39.09
N ARG A 44 11.83 17.79 -38.69
CA ARG A 44 10.69 18.68 -38.54
C ARG A 44 10.61 19.33 -37.16
N VAL A 45 11.32 18.77 -36.20
CA VAL A 45 11.38 19.33 -34.86
C VAL A 45 12.28 20.56 -34.91
N PRO A 46 11.78 21.74 -34.54
CA PRO A 46 12.59 22.96 -34.55
C PRO A 46 13.72 22.83 -33.51
N CYS A 47 14.88 23.42 -33.82
CA CYS A 47 15.96 23.52 -32.85
C CYS A 47 15.48 24.32 -31.63
N ARG A 48 15.81 23.83 -30.45
CA ARG A 48 15.39 24.43 -29.17
C ARG A 48 16.62 24.69 -28.28
N PRO A 49 16.56 25.68 -27.37
CA PRO A 49 17.71 26.06 -26.55
C PRO A 49 18.07 24.99 -25.51
N THR A 50 17.11 24.14 -25.10
CA THR A 50 17.33 23.08 -24.09
C THR A 50 16.83 21.72 -24.57
N SER A 51 17.40 20.66 -24.02
CA SER A 51 16.93 19.28 -24.26
C SER A 51 15.47 19.07 -23.86
N THR A 52 15.02 19.74 -22.80
CA THR A 52 13.63 19.73 -22.33
C THR A 52 12.68 20.33 -23.34
N ALA A 53 12.96 21.55 -23.82
CA ALA A 53 12.16 22.21 -24.85
C ALA A 53 12.16 21.42 -26.16
N TYR A 54 13.28 20.77 -26.51
CA TYR A 54 13.34 19.90 -27.68
C TYR A 54 12.48 18.64 -27.49
N ALA A 55 12.49 18.03 -26.32
CA ALA A 55 11.62 16.88 -26.02
C ALA A 55 10.12 17.25 -26.12
N ALA A 56 9.74 18.43 -25.62
CA ALA A 56 8.37 18.95 -25.76
C ALA A 56 7.99 19.15 -27.23
N ALA A 57 8.88 19.79 -28.03
CA ALA A 57 8.67 19.97 -29.46
C ALA A 57 8.58 18.63 -30.23
N CYS A 58 9.30 17.58 -29.77
CA CYS A 58 9.13 16.23 -30.32
C CYS A 58 7.73 15.68 -30.10
N LEU A 59 7.16 15.87 -28.90
CA LEU A 59 5.79 15.45 -28.57
C LEU A 59 4.75 16.21 -29.38
N GLU A 60 4.97 17.52 -29.63
CA GLU A 60 4.12 18.35 -30.49
C GLU A 60 4.13 17.85 -31.94
N VAL A 61 5.31 17.61 -32.53
CA VAL A 61 5.45 17.08 -33.91
C VAL A 61 4.85 15.68 -34.04
N LEU A 62 4.88 14.86 -32.96
CA LEU A 62 4.19 13.58 -32.88
C LEU A 62 2.69 13.75 -32.63
N GLU A 63 2.18 14.96 -32.43
CA GLU A 63 0.77 15.21 -32.07
C GLU A 63 0.32 14.32 -30.88
N THR A 64 1.25 14.03 -29.94
CA THR A 64 0.99 13.18 -28.77
C THR A 64 0.47 14.04 -27.61
N ARG A 65 -0.74 13.74 -27.14
CA ARG A 65 -1.31 14.41 -25.97
C ARG A 65 -0.93 13.63 -24.69
N VAL A 66 -0.31 14.34 -23.75
CA VAL A 66 0.07 13.76 -22.44
C VAL A 66 -0.91 14.21 -21.37
N ASP A 67 -1.60 13.26 -20.75
CA ASP A 67 -2.47 13.48 -19.59
C ASP A 67 -1.64 13.31 -18.32
N CYS A 68 -1.29 14.42 -17.68
CA CYS A 68 -0.65 14.46 -16.36
C CYS A 68 -1.33 15.54 -15.51
N PRO A 69 -2.00 15.19 -14.41
CA PRO A 69 -2.63 16.19 -13.55
C PRO A 69 -1.58 17.17 -12.99
N PRO A 70 -1.87 18.49 -12.94
CA PRO A 70 -0.93 19.49 -12.41
C PRO A 70 -0.45 19.18 -10.98
N GLU A 71 -1.34 18.68 -10.13
CA GLU A 71 -1.02 18.25 -8.75
C GLU A 71 -0.03 17.08 -8.69
N HIS A 72 0.11 16.31 -9.78
CA HIS A 72 1.13 15.28 -9.89
C HIS A 72 2.49 15.87 -10.19
N LEU A 73 2.59 16.86 -11.08
CA LEU A 73 3.85 17.55 -11.37
C LEU A 73 4.39 18.29 -10.14
N ALA A 74 3.50 18.89 -9.34
CA ALA A 74 3.85 19.56 -8.10
C ALA A 74 4.51 18.61 -7.04
N ARG A 75 4.43 17.29 -7.21
CA ARG A 75 5.11 16.30 -6.34
C ARG A 75 6.58 16.13 -6.67
N ILE A 76 7.05 16.62 -7.81
CA ILE A 76 8.47 16.52 -8.19
C ILE A 76 9.26 17.54 -7.37
N PRO A 77 10.21 17.11 -6.52
CA PRO A 77 11.05 18.04 -5.77
C PRO A 77 11.89 18.90 -6.71
N PRO A 78 11.80 20.26 -6.62
CA PRO A 78 12.53 21.15 -7.50
C PRO A 78 14.04 21.14 -7.29
N HIS A 79 14.49 20.75 -6.09
CA HIS A 79 15.88 20.72 -5.68
C HIS A 79 16.23 19.44 -4.91
N GLY A 80 17.53 19.20 -4.73
CA GLY A 80 18.08 18.07 -3.99
C GLY A 80 18.16 16.78 -4.81
N PRO A 81 18.83 15.74 -4.27
CA PRO A 81 19.09 14.49 -4.99
C PRO A 81 17.80 13.72 -5.22
N LEU A 82 17.51 13.45 -6.49
CA LEU A 82 16.24 12.85 -6.93
C LEU A 82 16.48 11.68 -7.89
N LEU A 83 15.95 10.51 -7.57
CA LEU A 83 15.97 9.34 -8.44
C LEU A 83 14.54 9.03 -8.91
N LEU A 84 14.23 9.36 -10.16
CA LEU A 84 12.95 9.04 -10.81
C LEU A 84 13.03 7.64 -11.42
N TYR A 85 12.01 6.83 -11.19
CA TYR A 85 11.96 5.48 -11.75
C TYR A 85 10.56 5.14 -12.26
N ALA A 86 10.50 4.43 -13.39
CA ALA A 86 9.25 4.23 -14.11
C ALA A 86 9.15 2.86 -14.77
N ASN A 87 7.91 2.44 -15.09
CA ASN A 87 7.63 1.39 -16.05
C ASN A 87 8.01 1.80 -17.47
N HIS A 88 8.22 0.83 -18.36
CA HIS A 88 8.72 1.07 -19.73
C HIS A 88 7.91 0.30 -20.79
N PRO A 89 6.60 0.56 -20.91
CA PRO A 89 5.73 -0.24 -21.78
C PRO A 89 6.05 -0.12 -23.27
N SER A 90 6.43 1.06 -23.82
CA SER A 90 6.70 1.23 -25.25
C SER A 90 8.19 1.29 -25.61
N GLY A 91 9.05 1.55 -24.66
CA GLY A 91 10.50 1.58 -24.87
C GLY A 91 11.05 2.90 -25.43
N ALA A 92 10.22 3.90 -25.71
CA ALA A 92 10.71 5.14 -26.32
C ALA A 92 9.94 6.40 -25.88
N LEU A 93 8.60 6.40 -25.94
CA LEU A 93 7.78 7.57 -25.69
C LEU A 93 7.89 8.06 -24.24
N GLU A 94 8.01 7.15 -23.29
CA GLU A 94 8.12 7.43 -21.86
C GLU A 94 9.35 8.28 -21.54
N GLY A 95 10.47 8.00 -22.23
CA GLY A 95 11.70 8.79 -22.10
C GLY A 95 11.52 10.22 -22.57
N LEU A 96 10.81 10.47 -23.69
CA LEU A 96 10.48 11.81 -24.17
C LEU A 96 9.54 12.55 -23.23
N ILE A 97 8.52 11.87 -22.69
CA ILE A 97 7.58 12.46 -21.73
C ILE A 97 8.32 12.84 -20.44
N MET A 98 9.18 11.95 -19.92
CA MET A 98 10.01 12.24 -18.74
C MET A 98 10.94 13.44 -19.00
N ALA A 99 11.61 13.48 -20.15
CA ALA A 99 12.48 14.59 -20.55
C ALA A 99 11.73 15.93 -20.66
N ALA A 100 10.53 15.92 -21.22
CA ALA A 100 9.72 17.12 -21.39
C ALA A 100 9.13 17.61 -20.05
N LEU A 101 8.39 16.75 -19.33
CA LEU A 101 7.61 17.19 -18.16
C LEU A 101 8.44 17.24 -16.87
N CYS A 102 9.30 16.23 -16.64
CA CYS A 102 10.14 16.25 -15.45
C CYS A 102 11.35 17.17 -15.62
N GLY A 103 11.87 17.29 -16.85
CA GLY A 103 12.95 18.22 -17.18
C GLY A 103 12.57 19.69 -17.04
N ASP A 104 11.29 20.03 -17.20
CA ASP A 104 10.78 21.39 -16.98
C ASP A 104 10.88 21.80 -15.50
N VAL A 105 10.57 20.88 -14.58
CA VAL A 105 10.73 21.09 -13.13
C VAL A 105 12.19 20.94 -12.69
N ARG A 106 12.96 20.05 -13.35
CA ARG A 106 14.34 19.70 -13.02
C ARG A 106 15.23 19.83 -14.27
N PRO A 107 15.73 21.03 -14.58
CA PRO A 107 16.60 21.25 -15.74
C PRO A 107 17.93 20.46 -15.70
N ASP A 108 18.32 20.04 -14.50
CA ASP A 108 19.49 19.19 -14.25
C ASP A 108 19.21 17.68 -14.44
N LEU A 109 18.01 17.30 -14.90
CA LEU A 109 17.64 15.90 -15.11
C LEU A 109 18.58 15.21 -16.12
N LYS A 110 19.14 14.05 -15.70
CA LYS A 110 19.81 13.08 -16.58
C LYS A 110 18.96 11.82 -16.66
N ILE A 111 18.97 11.13 -17.80
CA ILE A 111 18.20 9.91 -18.01
C ILE A 111 19.15 8.79 -18.43
N LEU A 112 19.15 7.68 -17.66
CA LEU A 112 19.81 6.44 -18.08
C LEU A 112 18.98 5.79 -19.17
N ALA A 113 19.53 5.71 -20.37
CA ALA A 113 18.82 5.27 -21.55
C ALA A 113 19.70 4.43 -22.49
N ASN A 114 19.06 3.72 -23.43
CA ASN A 114 19.77 3.01 -24.50
C ASN A 114 20.35 4.02 -25.50
N ASP A 115 21.49 3.68 -26.11
CA ASP A 115 22.17 4.42 -27.17
C ASP A 115 21.24 4.79 -28.35
N ALA A 116 20.16 4.06 -28.59
CA ALA A 116 19.21 4.35 -29.66
C ALA A 116 18.58 5.76 -29.57
N LEU A 117 18.46 6.35 -28.37
CA LEU A 117 17.95 7.69 -28.17
C LEU A 117 18.95 8.79 -28.57
N LEU A 118 20.23 8.48 -28.76
CA LEU A 118 21.22 9.38 -29.33
C LEU A 118 20.92 9.73 -30.81
N ALA A 119 20.00 9.00 -31.45
CA ALA A 119 19.46 9.37 -32.76
C ALA A 119 18.72 10.74 -32.77
N LEU A 120 18.43 11.27 -31.59
CA LEU A 120 17.89 12.63 -31.36
C LEU A 120 18.98 13.50 -30.72
N PRO A 121 19.84 14.18 -31.50
CA PRO A 121 21.09 14.77 -31.01
C PRO A 121 20.91 15.81 -29.88
N GLN A 122 19.82 16.58 -29.91
CA GLN A 122 19.57 17.61 -28.88
C GLN A 122 19.15 17.03 -27.52
N LEU A 123 18.85 15.72 -27.44
CA LEU A 123 18.65 15.04 -26.17
C LEU A 123 19.98 14.55 -25.55
N ALA A 124 21.07 14.47 -26.33
CA ALA A 124 22.35 13.92 -25.86
C ALA A 124 22.85 14.54 -24.55
N PRO A 125 22.73 15.86 -24.30
CA PRO A 125 23.17 16.45 -23.02
C PRO A 125 22.41 15.92 -21.80
N MET A 126 21.18 15.43 -21.97
CA MET A 126 20.33 14.88 -20.90
C MET A 126 20.53 13.37 -20.73
N LEU A 127 21.14 12.68 -21.70
CA LEU A 127 21.23 11.22 -21.69
C LEU A 127 22.54 10.73 -21.06
N LEU A 128 22.43 9.66 -20.28
CA LEU A 128 23.53 8.82 -19.83
C LEU A 128 23.39 7.44 -20.52
N PRO A 129 24.12 7.22 -21.64
CA PRO A 129 23.89 6.08 -22.50
C PRO A 129 24.47 4.78 -21.90
N LEU A 130 23.62 3.74 -21.74
CA LEU A 130 24.00 2.41 -21.32
C LEU A 130 24.01 1.43 -22.48
N ASP A 131 25.05 0.62 -22.58
CA ASP A 131 25.07 -0.56 -23.45
C ASP A 131 24.26 -1.70 -22.80
N LEU A 132 23.03 -1.90 -23.25
CA LEU A 132 22.15 -2.97 -22.80
C LEU A 132 22.54 -4.35 -23.40
N THR A 133 23.46 -4.39 -24.39
CA THR A 133 23.95 -5.65 -24.96
C THR A 133 24.97 -6.34 -24.07
N GLY A 134 25.51 -5.62 -23.09
CA GLY A 134 26.52 -6.10 -22.15
C GLY A 134 27.91 -6.32 -22.76
N ARG A 135 28.17 -5.80 -23.97
CA ARG A 135 29.45 -5.93 -24.67
C ARG A 135 30.54 -5.05 -24.04
N ASP A 136 30.18 -3.86 -23.59
CA ASP A 136 31.11 -2.90 -22.96
C ASP A 136 30.76 -2.66 -21.50
N LYS A 137 31.22 -3.57 -20.64
CA LYS A 137 31.03 -3.49 -19.18
C LYS A 137 31.77 -2.29 -18.56
N ASN A 138 32.93 -1.90 -19.11
CA ASN A 138 33.74 -0.81 -18.59
C ASN A 138 33.06 0.55 -18.85
N ARG A 139 32.51 0.74 -20.03
CA ARG A 139 31.69 1.92 -20.37
C ARG A 139 30.49 2.03 -19.42
N ASN A 140 29.75 0.94 -19.22
CA ASN A 140 28.61 0.91 -18.31
C ASN A 140 29.02 1.27 -16.87
N ALA A 141 30.15 0.76 -16.38
CA ALA A 141 30.66 1.10 -15.06
C ALA A 141 30.97 2.60 -14.92
N THR A 142 31.54 3.20 -15.96
CA THR A 142 31.83 4.66 -16.00
C THR A 142 30.55 5.47 -15.99
N VAL A 143 29.56 5.11 -16.81
CA VAL A 143 28.25 5.79 -16.87
C VAL A 143 27.52 5.69 -15.53
N LEU A 144 27.55 4.52 -14.87
CA LEU A 144 26.93 4.35 -13.55
C LEU A 144 27.66 5.16 -12.46
N ARG A 145 28.98 5.30 -12.52
CA ARG A 145 29.72 6.21 -11.62
C ARG A 145 29.28 7.67 -11.82
N GLN A 146 29.16 8.12 -13.08
CA GLN A 146 28.67 9.47 -13.40
C GLN A 146 27.25 9.67 -12.85
N ALA A 147 26.36 8.70 -12.99
CA ALA A 147 25.01 8.74 -12.46
C ALA A 147 24.99 8.90 -10.92
N VAL A 148 25.82 8.12 -10.19
CA VAL A 148 25.94 8.23 -8.73
C VAL A 148 26.51 9.59 -8.32
N LEU A 149 27.54 10.08 -9.01
CA LEU A 149 28.14 11.39 -8.72
C LEU A 149 27.15 12.53 -8.98
N HIS A 150 26.35 12.44 -10.05
CA HIS A 150 25.31 13.40 -10.34
C HIS A 150 24.26 13.48 -9.22
N LEU A 151 23.77 12.33 -8.75
CA LEU A 151 22.85 12.26 -7.61
C LEU A 151 23.48 12.83 -6.32
N ARG A 152 24.74 12.50 -6.02
CA ARG A 152 25.44 13.00 -4.82
C ARG A 152 25.63 14.52 -4.83
N ARG A 153 25.68 15.14 -6.01
CA ARG A 153 25.74 16.59 -6.19
C ARG A 153 24.37 17.28 -6.14
N GLY A 154 23.32 16.54 -5.78
CA GLY A 154 21.95 17.07 -5.70
C GLY A 154 21.18 16.98 -7.01
N GLY A 155 21.71 16.32 -8.04
CA GLY A 155 21.09 16.20 -9.36
C GLY A 155 19.92 15.24 -9.41
N ALA A 156 19.12 15.35 -10.49
CA ALA A 156 18.02 14.44 -10.79
C ALA A 156 18.42 13.38 -11.81
N LEU A 157 18.07 12.10 -11.55
CA LEU A 157 18.35 10.98 -12.44
C LEU A 157 17.07 10.18 -12.71
N GLY A 158 16.76 9.98 -14.00
CA GLY A 158 15.66 9.12 -14.43
C GLY A 158 16.14 7.78 -14.95
N LEU A 159 15.42 6.69 -14.67
CA LEU A 159 15.70 5.37 -15.23
C LEU A 159 14.46 4.48 -15.36
N PHE A 160 14.58 3.45 -16.18
CA PHE A 160 13.60 2.39 -16.40
C PHE A 160 14.18 1.06 -15.90
N PRO A 161 13.87 0.64 -14.64
CA PRO A 161 14.62 -0.42 -13.94
C PRO A 161 14.47 -1.82 -14.54
N ALA A 162 13.42 -2.06 -15.33
CA ALA A 162 13.24 -3.33 -16.03
C ALA A 162 14.35 -3.59 -17.06
N GLY A 163 14.99 -2.52 -17.59
CA GLY A 163 16.03 -2.60 -18.62
C GLY A 163 15.54 -3.18 -19.96
N ARG A 164 14.27 -3.53 -20.05
CA ARG A 164 13.58 -4.11 -21.21
C ARG A 164 12.16 -3.56 -21.26
N VAL A 165 11.57 -3.63 -22.45
CA VAL A 165 10.16 -3.27 -22.66
C VAL A 165 9.24 -4.37 -22.12
N ALA A 166 8.01 -3.96 -21.74
CA ALA A 166 6.99 -4.89 -21.27
C ALA A 166 6.61 -5.92 -22.35
N ARG A 167 6.29 -7.14 -21.91
CA ARG A 167 5.89 -8.28 -22.79
C ARG A 167 4.45 -8.65 -22.54
N TRP A 168 3.78 -9.10 -23.58
CA TRP A 168 2.44 -9.64 -23.44
C TRP A 168 2.49 -11.09 -22.96
N ARG A 169 1.73 -11.43 -21.91
CA ARG A 169 1.60 -12.80 -21.38
C ARG A 169 0.15 -13.24 -21.39
N PRO A 170 -0.17 -14.46 -21.87
CA PRO A 170 -1.53 -15.00 -21.83
C PRO A 170 -2.12 -14.94 -20.41
N GLY A 171 -3.36 -14.50 -20.29
CA GLY A 171 -4.06 -14.38 -19.00
C GLY A 171 -3.59 -13.24 -18.07
N ARG A 172 -2.44 -12.62 -18.35
CA ARG A 172 -1.88 -11.51 -17.54
C ARG A 172 -1.77 -10.18 -18.29
N GLY A 173 -1.97 -10.19 -19.63
CA GLY A 173 -1.84 -8.99 -20.46
C GLY A 173 -0.40 -8.48 -20.56
N LEU A 174 -0.25 -7.18 -20.70
CA LEU A 174 1.06 -6.51 -20.78
C LEU A 174 1.73 -6.56 -19.39
N THR A 175 2.85 -7.26 -19.30
CA THR A 175 3.59 -7.51 -18.06
C THR A 175 5.03 -7.04 -18.21
N GLU A 176 5.53 -6.26 -17.24
CA GLU A 176 6.95 -5.92 -17.17
C GLU A 176 7.79 -7.11 -16.72
N GLU A 177 9.02 -7.17 -17.23
CA GLU A 177 10.03 -8.08 -16.72
C GLU A 177 10.41 -7.72 -15.27
N PRO A 178 10.93 -8.68 -14.47
CA PRO A 178 11.43 -8.40 -13.13
C PRO A 178 12.46 -7.26 -13.16
N TRP A 179 12.34 -6.33 -12.23
CA TRP A 179 13.27 -5.21 -12.15
C TRP A 179 14.64 -5.66 -11.68
N LEU A 180 15.68 -5.14 -12.35
CA LEU A 180 17.06 -5.42 -12.00
C LEU A 180 17.43 -4.80 -10.64
N PRO A 181 18.36 -5.38 -9.87
CA PRO A 181 18.86 -4.82 -8.61
C PRO A 181 19.54 -3.45 -8.76
N LEU A 182 19.69 -2.96 -10.00
CA LEU A 182 20.33 -1.67 -10.32
C LEU A 182 19.67 -0.49 -9.60
N LEU A 183 18.34 -0.41 -9.58
CA LEU A 183 17.62 0.65 -8.87
C LEU A 183 17.95 0.65 -7.37
N GLY A 184 17.90 -0.52 -6.73
CA GLY A 184 18.26 -0.67 -5.33
C GLY A 184 19.72 -0.31 -5.07
N ARG A 185 20.66 -0.70 -5.96
CA ARG A 185 22.08 -0.36 -5.87
C ARG A 185 22.31 1.15 -5.99
N LEU A 186 21.72 1.82 -6.97
CA LEU A 186 21.81 3.27 -7.14
C LEU A 186 21.24 4.01 -5.92
N SER A 187 20.07 3.58 -5.42
CA SER A 187 19.46 4.18 -4.23
C SER A 187 20.32 4.05 -2.98
N ARG A 188 21.06 2.94 -2.83
CA ARG A 188 21.99 2.74 -1.72
C ARG A 188 23.24 3.58 -1.87
N CYS A 189 23.92 3.48 -3.02
CA CYS A 189 25.19 4.16 -3.26
C CYS A 189 25.10 5.68 -3.27
N ALA A 190 23.98 6.25 -3.73
CA ALA A 190 23.74 7.69 -3.69
C ALA A 190 23.19 8.14 -2.33
N GLY A 191 22.30 7.35 -1.70
CA GLY A 191 21.63 7.71 -0.46
C GLY A 191 22.55 7.80 0.76
N SER A 192 23.65 7.03 0.80
CA SER A 192 24.60 7.05 1.93
C SER A 192 25.44 8.33 2.05
N HIS A 193 25.45 9.18 1.02
CA HIS A 193 26.33 10.36 0.96
C HIS A 193 25.61 11.63 0.47
N ALA A 194 24.28 11.62 0.40
CA ALA A 194 23.50 12.79 -0.01
C ALA A 194 23.16 13.64 1.22
N PRO A 195 23.61 14.91 1.31
CA PRO A 195 23.44 15.74 2.52
C PRO A 195 21.98 15.97 2.87
N ASP A 196 21.09 16.15 1.88
CA ASP A 196 19.65 16.39 2.09
C ASP A 196 18.79 15.11 1.98
N GLY A 197 19.43 13.94 1.91
CA GLY A 197 18.76 12.66 1.74
C GLY A 197 18.20 12.43 0.33
N LEU A 198 18.55 11.30 -0.27
CA LEU A 198 18.05 10.92 -1.60
C LEU A 198 16.54 10.66 -1.56
N ARG A 199 15.80 11.31 -2.46
CA ARG A 199 14.38 11.06 -2.73
C ARG A 199 14.22 10.11 -3.93
N LEU A 200 13.34 9.13 -3.79
CA LEU A 200 12.99 8.14 -4.81
C LEU A 200 11.57 8.43 -5.27
N LEU A 201 11.37 8.76 -6.56
CA LEU A 201 10.09 9.22 -7.09
C LEU A 201 9.54 8.23 -8.10
N PRO A 202 8.45 7.50 -7.78
CA PRO A 202 7.80 6.60 -8.71
C PRO A 202 7.01 7.37 -9.77
N LEU A 203 7.19 6.98 -11.03
CA LEU A 203 6.38 7.41 -12.15
C LEU A 203 5.65 6.22 -12.76
N SER A 204 4.44 6.41 -13.24
CA SER A 204 3.71 5.40 -14.01
C SER A 204 3.25 5.96 -15.34
N PHE A 205 3.63 5.28 -16.42
CA PHE A 205 3.23 5.61 -17.77
C PHE A 205 2.16 4.66 -18.28
N LYS A 206 1.12 5.22 -18.87
CA LYS A 206 0.08 4.49 -19.61
C LYS A 206 0.16 4.94 -21.07
N VAL A 207 0.73 4.11 -21.91
CA VAL A 207 0.91 4.39 -23.34
C VAL A 207 0.33 3.25 -24.18
N ARG A 208 -0.04 3.56 -25.42
CA ARG A 208 -0.52 2.56 -26.37
C ARG A 208 0.68 1.77 -26.91
N VAL A 209 0.63 0.46 -26.83
CA VAL A 209 1.67 -0.41 -27.39
C VAL A 209 1.13 -1.16 -28.60
N SER A 210 1.90 -1.18 -29.70
CA SER A 210 1.51 -1.87 -30.93
C SER A 210 1.52 -3.39 -30.74
N PRO A 211 0.48 -4.14 -31.16
CA PRO A 211 0.47 -5.60 -31.11
C PRO A 211 1.66 -6.24 -31.84
N LEU A 212 2.05 -5.67 -32.97
CA LEU A 212 3.21 -6.14 -33.74
C LEU A 212 4.51 -6.00 -32.93
N PHE A 213 4.68 -4.90 -32.21
CA PHE A 213 5.84 -4.70 -31.33
C PHE A 213 5.85 -5.71 -30.17
N LEU A 214 4.70 -5.98 -29.60
CA LEU A 214 4.58 -6.97 -28.52
C LEU A 214 4.96 -8.39 -29.01
N ALA A 215 4.55 -8.77 -30.22
CA ALA A 215 4.94 -10.03 -30.83
C ALA A 215 6.45 -10.11 -31.07
N THR A 216 7.06 -9.04 -31.61
CA THR A 216 8.51 -9.00 -31.84
C THR A 216 9.32 -8.99 -30.54
N ALA A 217 8.89 -8.26 -29.52
CA ALA A 217 9.52 -8.25 -28.21
C ALA A 217 9.45 -9.62 -27.51
N HIS A 218 8.43 -10.42 -27.82
CA HIS A 218 8.33 -11.78 -27.32
C HIS A 218 9.38 -12.72 -27.96
N CYS A 219 9.67 -12.51 -29.24
CA CYS A 219 10.56 -13.40 -29.99
C CYS A 219 12.05 -13.05 -29.84
N ASN A 220 12.42 -11.76 -29.86
CA ASN A 220 13.83 -11.36 -29.85
C ASN A 220 14.02 -9.92 -29.37
N ASP A 221 14.79 -9.72 -28.28
CA ASP A 221 15.09 -8.40 -27.68
C ASP A 221 15.88 -7.47 -28.62
N ALA A 222 16.82 -8.02 -29.42
CA ALA A 222 17.61 -7.21 -30.34
C ALA A 222 16.73 -6.67 -31.48
N LEU A 223 15.79 -7.48 -31.96
CA LEU A 223 14.81 -7.06 -32.96
C LEU A 223 13.84 -6.03 -32.39
N ALA A 224 13.38 -6.22 -31.17
CA ALA A 224 12.55 -5.24 -30.47
C ALA A 224 13.28 -3.90 -30.33
N GLY A 225 14.57 -3.93 -29.91
CA GLY A 225 15.42 -2.73 -29.84
C GLY A 225 15.57 -2.02 -31.17
N ALA A 226 15.77 -2.76 -32.27
CA ALA A 226 15.87 -2.21 -33.62
C ALA A 226 14.56 -1.56 -34.12
N LEU A 227 13.40 -1.97 -33.58
CA LEU A 227 12.08 -1.45 -33.92
C LEU A 227 11.64 -0.23 -33.07
N LEU A 228 12.40 0.17 -32.06
CA LEU A 228 12.06 1.33 -31.20
C LEU A 228 11.77 2.61 -32.01
N PRO A 229 12.55 2.96 -33.07
CA PRO A 229 12.23 4.12 -33.91
C PRO A 229 10.85 4.00 -34.59
N ARG A 230 10.47 2.80 -35.03
CA ARG A 230 9.14 2.55 -35.61
C ARG A 230 8.03 2.66 -34.58
N VAL A 231 8.26 2.18 -33.37
CA VAL A 231 7.31 2.30 -32.25
C VAL A 231 7.07 3.74 -31.90
N LEU A 232 8.13 4.55 -31.80
CA LEU A 232 8.02 5.99 -31.54
C LEU A 232 7.25 6.71 -32.65
N CYS A 233 7.55 6.42 -33.92
CA CYS A 233 6.79 6.97 -35.05
C CYS A 233 5.31 6.54 -35.05
N GLY A 234 5.01 5.36 -34.52
CA GLY A 234 3.65 4.82 -34.36
C GLY A 234 2.83 5.50 -33.24
N GLN A 235 3.48 6.28 -32.39
CA GLN A 235 2.81 7.06 -31.33
C GLN A 235 2.19 8.39 -31.85
N ARG A 236 2.34 8.68 -33.13
CA ARG A 236 1.72 9.86 -33.72
C ARG A 236 0.20 9.87 -33.48
N ARG A 237 -0.32 11.02 -33.05
CA ARG A 237 -1.73 11.24 -32.67
C ARG A 237 -2.23 10.32 -31.54
N SER A 238 -1.32 9.92 -30.65
CA SER A 238 -1.67 9.08 -29.51
C SER A 238 -2.01 9.91 -28.26
N ARG A 239 -2.59 9.21 -27.27
CA ARG A 239 -2.73 9.72 -25.90
C ARG A 239 -1.85 8.91 -24.98
N ALA A 240 -1.10 9.58 -24.13
CA ALA A 240 -0.28 8.98 -23.09
C ALA A 240 -0.69 9.53 -21.73
N GLY A 241 -0.68 8.69 -20.70
CA GLY A 241 -0.90 9.13 -19.32
C GLY A 241 0.41 9.06 -18.54
N MET A 242 0.69 10.08 -17.73
CA MET A 242 1.74 10.05 -16.71
C MET A 242 1.13 10.28 -15.33
N ARG A 243 1.54 9.48 -14.36
CA ARG A 243 1.18 9.66 -12.95
C ARG A 243 2.47 9.74 -12.14
N VAL A 244 2.54 10.70 -11.22
CA VAL A 244 3.68 10.90 -10.32
C VAL A 244 3.25 10.56 -8.91
N GLY A 245 4.00 9.68 -8.23
CA GLY A 245 3.74 9.33 -6.85
C GLY A 245 4.30 10.34 -5.86
N LEU A 246 4.24 10.00 -4.58
CA LEU A 246 4.89 10.79 -3.54
C LEU A 246 6.37 10.41 -3.43
N PRO A 247 7.29 11.33 -3.11
CA PRO A 247 8.70 11.03 -2.92
C PRO A 247 8.93 10.11 -1.71
N ILE A 248 9.71 9.05 -1.90
CA ILE A 248 10.09 8.08 -0.86
C ILE A 248 11.52 8.40 -0.40
N SER A 249 11.78 8.48 0.91
CA SER A 249 13.15 8.63 1.41
C SER A 249 13.93 7.32 1.24
N ALA A 250 15.13 7.38 0.70
CA ALA A 250 16.02 6.22 0.57
C ALA A 250 16.41 5.63 1.93
N SER A 251 16.46 6.45 2.99
CA SER A 251 16.74 6.02 4.37
C SER A 251 15.65 5.10 4.92
N GLY A 252 14.39 5.28 4.52
CA GLY A 252 13.28 4.41 4.92
C GLY A 252 13.39 2.97 4.38
N LEU A 253 14.34 2.71 3.47
CA LEU A 253 14.62 1.39 2.90
C LEU A 253 15.97 0.82 3.37
N ALA A 254 16.59 1.38 4.42
CA ALA A 254 17.95 1.03 4.84
C ALA A 254 18.13 -0.47 5.15
N GLY A 255 17.14 -1.10 5.76
CA GLY A 255 17.14 -2.53 6.11
C GLY A 255 17.01 -3.51 4.94
N LEU A 256 16.80 -3.03 3.70
CA LEU A 256 16.60 -3.88 2.53
C LEU A 256 17.90 -4.03 1.73
N ASP A 257 18.15 -5.22 1.17
CA ASP A 257 19.18 -5.43 0.16
C ASP A 257 18.81 -4.80 -1.20
N ASN A 258 19.69 -4.87 -2.20
CA ASN A 258 19.48 -4.19 -3.48
C ASN A 258 18.29 -4.78 -4.27
N ALA A 259 18.08 -6.09 -4.22
CA ALA A 259 16.99 -6.76 -4.90
C ALA A 259 15.65 -6.45 -4.21
N GLN A 260 15.62 -6.53 -2.88
CA GLN A 260 14.46 -6.19 -2.06
C GLN A 260 14.04 -4.72 -2.22
N ARG A 261 15.00 -3.77 -2.28
CA ARG A 261 14.73 -2.36 -2.57
C ARG A 261 14.08 -2.19 -3.95
N SER A 262 14.63 -2.84 -4.98
CA SER A 262 14.04 -2.79 -6.33
C SER A 262 12.63 -3.35 -6.37
N GLN A 263 12.36 -4.47 -5.67
CA GLN A 263 11.02 -5.06 -5.57
C GLN A 263 10.05 -4.15 -4.82
N CYS A 264 10.48 -3.55 -3.70
CA CYS A 264 9.68 -2.62 -2.92
C CYS A 264 9.30 -1.38 -3.75
N LEU A 265 10.25 -0.79 -4.47
CA LEU A 265 10.04 0.36 -5.33
C LEU A 265 9.15 0.02 -6.53
N ARG A 266 9.28 -1.20 -7.09
CA ARG A 266 8.37 -1.70 -8.13
C ARG A 266 6.93 -1.79 -7.62
N LEU A 267 6.71 -2.28 -6.40
CA LEU A 267 5.38 -2.33 -5.79
C LEU A 267 4.75 -0.93 -5.70
N CYS A 268 5.52 0.07 -5.25
CA CYS A 268 5.07 1.47 -5.17
C CYS A 268 4.73 2.03 -6.55
N GLN A 269 5.52 1.72 -7.58
CA GLN A 269 5.26 2.15 -8.95
C GLN A 269 4.00 1.47 -9.52
N ALA A 270 3.85 0.16 -9.33
CA ALA A 270 2.69 -0.59 -9.79
C ALA A 270 1.38 -0.09 -9.17
N ALA A 271 1.43 0.35 -7.91
CA ALA A 271 0.30 0.96 -7.24
C ALA A 271 -0.18 2.26 -7.92
N LEU A 272 0.68 3.02 -8.58
CA LEU A 272 0.27 4.22 -9.34
C LEU A 272 -0.52 3.87 -10.62
N ALA A 273 -0.25 2.73 -11.22
CA ALA A 273 -0.96 2.27 -12.42
C ALA A 273 -2.39 1.81 -12.08
N ASP A 274 -2.59 1.34 -10.86
CA ASP A 274 -3.88 0.89 -10.37
C ASP A 274 -4.66 2.09 -9.78
N THR A 275 -5.72 2.50 -10.44
CA THR A 275 -6.57 3.61 -9.98
C THR A 275 -7.34 3.28 -8.70
N GLY A 276 -7.14 2.08 -8.13
CA GLY A 276 -7.90 1.58 -7.01
C GLY A 276 -9.33 1.22 -7.44
N ARG A 277 -9.99 0.35 -6.71
CA ARG A 277 -11.44 0.25 -6.83
C ARG A 277 -12.01 1.53 -6.23
N PRO A 278 -12.90 2.26 -6.93
CA PRO A 278 -13.62 3.33 -6.27
C PRO A 278 -14.21 2.73 -4.98
N ALA A 279 -14.07 3.45 -3.88
CA ALA A 279 -14.81 3.12 -2.67
C ALA A 279 -16.20 2.75 -3.14
N ARG A 280 -16.72 1.62 -2.70
CA ARG A 280 -18.01 1.10 -3.14
C ARG A 280 -19.09 2.14 -2.78
N ALA A 281 -19.21 3.17 -3.61
CA ALA A 281 -20.36 4.08 -3.62
C ALA A 281 -21.61 3.31 -4.09
N ALA A 282 -21.69 2.04 -3.71
CA ALA A 282 -22.77 1.16 -4.03
C ALA A 282 -23.94 1.58 -3.18
N ARG A 283 -24.90 2.26 -3.81
CA ARG A 283 -26.32 2.31 -3.40
C ARG A 283 -26.54 2.19 -1.88
N CYS A 284 -25.85 3.05 -1.09
CA CYS A 284 -26.15 3.18 0.32
C CYS A 284 -27.53 3.81 0.45
N ARG A 285 -28.41 3.21 1.25
CA ARG A 285 -29.65 3.87 1.65
C ARG A 285 -29.33 5.14 2.44
N PRO A 286 -30.16 6.17 2.42
CA PRO A 286 -30.02 7.29 3.32
C PRO A 286 -29.87 6.81 4.77
N LEU A 287 -29.10 7.52 5.58
CA LEU A 287 -29.03 7.23 7.01
C LEU A 287 -30.39 7.52 7.65
N ALA A 288 -30.76 6.74 8.65
CA ALA A 288 -31.95 7.00 9.45
C ALA A 288 -31.92 8.43 10.03
N PRO A 289 -33.09 9.05 10.30
CA PRO A 289 -33.13 10.35 10.96
C PRO A 289 -32.35 10.36 12.26
N ALA A 290 -31.67 11.48 12.56
CA ALA A 290 -30.93 11.64 13.80
C ALA A 290 -31.94 11.92 14.95
N GLN A 291 -31.72 11.29 16.10
CA GLN A 291 -32.41 11.68 17.32
C GLN A 291 -31.85 12.99 17.86
N GLY A 292 -32.70 13.81 18.45
CA GLY A 292 -32.28 15.06 19.09
C GLY A 292 -31.40 14.82 20.33
N PRO A 293 -30.48 15.77 20.65
CA PRO A 293 -29.58 15.63 21.79
C PRO A 293 -30.29 15.42 23.13
N ALA A 294 -31.40 16.11 23.36
CA ALA A 294 -32.18 15.98 24.60
C ALA A 294 -32.75 14.57 24.81
N ALA A 295 -33.28 13.94 23.77
CA ALA A 295 -33.82 12.58 23.84
C ALA A 295 -32.69 11.55 24.08
N PHE A 296 -31.52 11.76 23.45
CA PHE A 296 -30.34 10.93 23.68
C PHE A 296 -29.85 11.03 25.14
N MET A 297 -29.74 12.23 25.69
CA MET A 297 -29.28 12.45 27.07
C MET A 297 -30.31 11.93 28.09
N ALA A 298 -31.61 12.08 27.84
CA ALA A 298 -32.66 11.51 28.70
C ALA A 298 -32.56 9.98 28.76
N ALA A 299 -32.37 9.31 27.58
CA ALA A 299 -32.16 7.87 27.54
C ALA A 299 -30.87 7.43 28.23
N LEU A 300 -29.80 8.23 28.15
CA LEU A 300 -28.53 7.98 28.85
C LEU A 300 -28.68 8.13 30.38
N ALA A 301 -29.39 9.15 30.84
CA ALA A 301 -29.65 9.40 32.26
C ALA A 301 -30.53 8.33 32.92
N ALA A 302 -31.32 7.60 32.12
CA ALA A 302 -32.12 6.47 32.59
C ALA A 302 -31.29 5.20 32.87
N LEU A 303 -30.02 5.16 32.47
CA LEU A 303 -29.13 4.03 32.78
C LEU A 303 -28.78 4.06 34.30
N PRO A 304 -28.62 2.85 34.91
CA PRO A 304 -28.15 2.75 36.30
C PRO A 304 -26.79 3.46 36.48
N SER A 305 -26.58 4.09 37.63
CA SER A 305 -25.36 4.86 37.94
C SER A 305 -24.05 4.07 37.83
N ASN A 306 -24.10 2.75 38.09
CA ASN A 306 -22.97 1.83 37.98
C ASN A 306 -22.57 1.50 36.53
N ARG A 307 -23.30 2.04 35.54
CA ARG A 307 -23.00 1.93 34.11
C ARG A 307 -21.96 2.96 33.63
N ARG A 308 -21.72 4.04 34.36
CA ARG A 308 -20.64 4.97 34.07
C ARG A 308 -19.31 4.39 34.53
N LEU A 309 -18.41 4.05 33.62
CA LEU A 309 -17.17 3.31 33.89
C LEU A 309 -15.94 4.22 34.02
N ALA A 310 -15.91 5.31 33.29
CA ALA A 310 -14.79 6.26 33.27
C ALA A 310 -15.25 7.61 32.77
N ASP A 311 -14.54 8.68 33.14
CA ASP A 311 -14.72 10.01 32.59
C ASP A 311 -13.45 10.88 32.71
N ASP A 312 -13.47 12.08 32.08
CA ASP A 312 -12.42 13.08 32.16
C ASP A 312 -13.00 14.50 32.36
N GLY A 313 -14.28 14.62 32.75
CA GLY A 313 -15.00 15.88 32.93
C GLY A 313 -15.62 16.46 31.65
N ARG A 314 -15.24 15.96 30.45
CA ARG A 314 -15.89 16.27 29.18
C ARG A 314 -16.56 15.03 28.57
N TYR A 315 -15.87 13.93 28.58
CA TYR A 315 -16.34 12.67 28.04
C TYR A 315 -16.67 11.69 29.15
N GLY A 316 -17.81 11.01 29.03
CA GLY A 316 -18.18 9.87 29.87
C GLY A 316 -18.20 8.57 29.08
N VAL A 317 -17.74 7.46 29.68
CA VAL A 317 -17.82 6.12 29.10
C VAL A 317 -18.90 5.34 29.85
N TYR A 318 -19.89 4.89 29.10
CA TYR A 318 -21.06 4.17 29.63
C TYR A 318 -21.15 2.76 29.08
N LEU A 319 -21.59 1.82 29.91
CA LEU A 319 -21.86 0.43 29.51
C LEU A 319 -23.36 0.25 29.29
N LEU A 320 -23.75 -0.04 28.05
CA LEU A 320 -25.12 -0.35 27.63
C LEU A 320 -25.24 -1.85 27.37
N GLN A 321 -26.24 -2.51 27.97
CA GLN A 321 -26.69 -3.81 27.50
C GLN A 321 -27.57 -3.62 26.25
N GLY A 322 -27.31 -4.35 25.16
CA GLY A 322 -27.95 -4.08 23.88
C GLY A 322 -29.48 -4.12 23.87
N HIS A 323 -30.09 -4.89 24.77
CA HIS A 323 -31.54 -4.95 24.92
C HIS A 323 -32.13 -3.90 25.89
N GLU A 324 -31.31 -3.20 26.65
CA GLU A 324 -31.71 -2.35 27.78
C GLU A 324 -32.31 -1.00 27.31
N SER A 325 -31.82 -0.43 26.22
CA SER A 325 -32.30 0.86 25.71
C SER A 325 -32.31 0.90 24.18
N PRO A 326 -33.44 0.59 23.53
CA PRO A 326 -33.60 0.72 22.08
C PRO A 326 -33.25 2.13 21.55
N PRO A 327 -33.61 3.25 22.23
CA PRO A 327 -33.23 4.58 21.75
C PRO A 327 -31.72 4.81 21.70
N LEU A 328 -30.96 4.35 22.70
CA LEU A 328 -29.49 4.45 22.68
C LEU A 328 -28.88 3.56 21.61
N LEU A 329 -29.45 2.36 21.39
CA LEU A 329 -29.01 1.45 20.34
C LEU A 329 -29.26 2.01 18.94
N ASP A 330 -30.35 2.73 18.75
CA ASP A 330 -30.68 3.42 17.50
C ASP A 330 -29.67 4.52 17.16
N VAL A 331 -29.33 5.37 18.13
CA VAL A 331 -28.28 6.39 17.98
C VAL A 331 -26.93 5.74 17.65
N LEU A 332 -26.56 4.71 18.44
CA LEU A 332 -25.31 3.97 18.27
C LEU A 332 -25.17 3.40 16.86
N THR A 333 -26.15 2.65 16.40
CA THR A 333 -26.07 1.92 15.13
C THR A 333 -26.12 2.85 13.92
N ARG A 334 -26.82 4.00 14.03
CA ARG A 334 -26.81 5.07 13.03
C ARG A 334 -25.42 5.73 12.94
N ARG A 335 -24.87 6.18 14.08
CA ARG A 335 -23.55 6.85 14.14
C ARG A 335 -22.44 5.92 13.68
N ARG A 336 -22.55 4.63 13.99
CA ARG A 336 -21.61 3.59 13.58
C ARG A 336 -21.60 3.42 12.05
N GLU A 337 -22.77 3.33 11.41
CA GLU A 337 -22.86 3.27 9.95
C GLU A 337 -22.29 4.54 9.29
N GLU A 338 -22.58 5.72 9.85
CA GLU A 338 -22.04 6.99 9.37
C GLU A 338 -20.49 7.00 9.39
N ALA A 339 -19.89 6.58 10.51
CA ALA A 339 -18.45 6.52 10.68
C ALA A 339 -17.79 5.50 9.73
N PHE A 340 -18.39 4.32 9.55
CA PHE A 340 -17.86 3.30 8.65
C PHE A 340 -17.96 3.73 7.18
N ARG A 341 -19.07 4.38 6.76
CA ARG A 341 -19.21 4.91 5.39
C ARG A 341 -18.13 5.93 5.05
N ALA A 342 -17.76 6.77 6.00
CA ALA A 342 -16.69 7.75 5.80
C ALA A 342 -15.33 7.09 5.49
N LEU A 343 -15.13 5.85 5.93
CA LEU A 343 -13.94 5.04 5.63
C LEU A 343 -14.11 4.19 4.35
N GLY A 344 -15.29 4.22 3.71
CA GLY A 344 -15.64 3.35 2.57
C GLY A 344 -15.95 1.91 2.97
N GLU A 345 -16.34 1.72 4.22
CA GLU A 345 -16.77 0.47 4.85
C GLU A 345 -18.26 0.55 5.18
N GLY A 346 -18.81 -0.46 5.86
CA GLY A 346 -20.17 -0.46 6.36
C GLY A 346 -21.13 -1.35 5.58
N CYS A 347 -22.35 -1.46 6.12
CA CYS A 347 -23.36 -2.36 5.57
C CYS A 347 -24.21 -1.73 4.45
N GLY A 348 -24.15 -0.40 4.25
CA GLY A 348 -24.93 0.36 3.26
C GLY A 348 -26.42 0.52 3.61
N ARG A 349 -26.86 0.11 4.80
CA ARG A 349 -28.23 0.25 5.31
C ARG A 349 -28.39 1.56 6.11
N GLU A 350 -29.59 1.94 6.43
CA GLU A 350 -29.89 3.15 7.23
C GLU A 350 -29.18 3.18 8.60
N ARG A 351 -28.89 1.99 9.15
CA ARG A 351 -28.15 1.73 10.40
C ARG A 351 -27.29 0.49 10.25
N ASP A 352 -26.12 0.45 10.87
CA ASP A 352 -25.33 -0.77 11.05
C ASP A 352 -25.84 -1.54 12.26
N GLN A 353 -26.98 -2.20 12.09
CA GLN A 353 -27.59 -3.04 13.11
C GLN A 353 -27.64 -4.48 12.66
N ASP A 354 -27.22 -5.39 13.53
CA ASP A 354 -27.27 -6.84 13.31
C ASP A 354 -27.88 -7.58 14.50
N ARG A 355 -28.09 -8.90 14.35
CA ARG A 355 -28.69 -9.75 15.38
C ARG A 355 -27.90 -9.81 16.68
N TYR A 356 -26.63 -9.45 16.65
CA TYR A 356 -25.76 -9.51 17.82
C TYR A 356 -25.90 -8.27 18.70
N ASP A 357 -26.34 -7.14 18.16
CA ASP A 357 -26.38 -5.87 18.89
C ASP A 357 -27.25 -5.94 20.16
N ALA A 358 -28.39 -6.65 20.12
CA ALA A 358 -29.25 -6.83 21.27
C ALA A 358 -28.66 -7.76 22.37
N GLN A 359 -27.71 -8.65 21.99
CA GLN A 359 -27.15 -9.66 22.87
C GLN A 359 -25.78 -9.29 23.43
N TYR A 360 -25.19 -8.21 22.94
CA TYR A 360 -23.86 -7.73 23.30
C TYR A 360 -23.94 -6.53 24.25
N GLU A 361 -22.87 -6.30 24.93
CA GLU A 361 -22.63 -5.05 25.63
C GLU A 361 -21.98 -4.02 24.70
N HIS A 362 -22.30 -2.76 24.91
CA HIS A 362 -21.71 -1.65 24.14
C HIS A 362 -21.10 -0.63 25.11
N LEU A 363 -19.81 -0.31 24.87
CA LEU A 363 -19.19 0.84 25.48
C LEU A 363 -19.54 2.07 24.65
N LEU A 364 -20.23 3.03 25.24
CA LEU A 364 -20.60 4.31 24.63
C LEU A 364 -19.68 5.39 25.16
N LEU A 365 -18.95 6.09 24.29
CA LEU A 365 -18.22 7.31 24.62
C LEU A 365 -19.10 8.51 24.29
N VAL A 366 -19.49 9.27 25.27
CA VAL A 366 -20.39 10.43 25.14
C VAL A 366 -19.62 11.71 25.42
N ASP A 367 -19.67 12.69 24.51
CA ASP A 367 -19.29 14.09 24.78
C ASP A 367 -20.47 14.75 25.53
N GLU A 368 -20.36 14.83 26.84
CA GLU A 368 -21.44 15.33 27.71
C GLU A 368 -21.70 16.83 27.48
N LYS A 369 -20.65 17.58 27.08
CA LYS A 369 -20.80 19.02 26.77
C LYS A 369 -21.55 19.24 25.44
N ARG A 370 -21.30 18.40 24.45
CA ARG A 370 -21.99 18.45 23.15
C ARG A 370 -23.25 17.62 23.10
N GLN A 371 -23.53 16.84 24.14
CA GLN A 371 -24.66 15.92 24.21
C GLN A 371 -24.73 14.95 23.02
N ALA A 372 -23.59 14.35 22.67
CA ALA A 372 -23.42 13.56 21.48
C ALA A 372 -22.60 12.29 21.70
N LEU A 373 -22.91 11.22 20.97
CA LEU A 373 -22.12 9.99 20.94
C LEU A 373 -20.84 10.23 20.14
N ALA A 374 -19.70 10.20 20.82
CA ALA A 374 -18.37 10.43 20.24
C ALA A 374 -17.71 9.15 19.71
N GLY A 375 -18.09 7.98 20.20
CA GLY A 375 -17.55 6.71 19.75
C GLY A 375 -18.12 5.52 20.51
N ALA A 376 -17.80 4.31 20.09
CA ALA A 376 -18.23 3.11 20.80
C ALA A 376 -17.37 1.89 20.49
N TYR A 377 -17.51 0.86 21.33
CA TYR A 377 -17.09 -0.53 21.11
C TYR A 377 -18.25 -1.46 21.40
N ARG A 378 -18.34 -2.57 20.63
CA ARG A 378 -19.22 -3.68 20.94
C ARG A 378 -18.40 -4.78 21.59
N THR A 379 -18.87 -5.31 22.73
CA THR A 379 -18.12 -6.26 23.54
C THR A 379 -18.96 -7.47 23.95
N ARG A 380 -18.33 -8.63 24.09
CA ARG A 380 -18.97 -9.81 24.65
C ARG A 380 -17.98 -10.63 25.48
N LEU A 381 -18.35 -10.94 26.71
CA LEU A 381 -17.61 -11.83 27.58
C LEU A 381 -17.74 -13.28 27.06
N VAL A 382 -16.61 -13.98 26.97
CA VAL A 382 -16.51 -15.37 26.58
C VAL A 382 -15.75 -16.12 27.67
N ARG A 383 -16.33 -17.19 28.15
CA ARG A 383 -15.71 -18.07 29.17
C ARG A 383 -15.32 -19.41 28.55
N PRO A 384 -14.28 -20.11 29.07
CA PRO A 384 -13.82 -21.41 28.56
C PRO A 384 -14.94 -22.47 28.50
N GLU A 385 -15.87 -22.43 29.44
CA GLU A 385 -17.01 -23.37 29.53
C GLU A 385 -17.96 -23.21 28.34
N GLN A 386 -18.00 -22.00 27.74
CA GLN A 386 -18.84 -21.68 26.58
C GLN A 386 -18.18 -22.07 25.25
N ALA A 387 -16.99 -22.68 25.27
CA ALA A 387 -16.19 -22.95 24.06
C ALA A 387 -16.98 -23.65 22.93
N ARG A 388 -17.80 -24.65 23.26
CA ARG A 388 -18.64 -25.36 22.27
C ARG A 388 -19.73 -24.46 21.69
N THR A 389 -20.44 -23.69 22.51
CA THR A 389 -21.51 -22.78 22.10
C THR A 389 -20.96 -21.64 21.21
N CYS A 390 -19.76 -21.15 21.53
CA CYS A 390 -19.07 -20.13 20.76
C CYS A 390 -18.76 -20.57 19.32
N THR A 391 -18.47 -21.85 19.09
CA THR A 391 -18.26 -22.37 17.72
C THR A 391 -19.55 -22.43 16.88
N GLN A 392 -20.73 -22.41 17.51
CA GLN A 392 -22.04 -22.55 16.86
C GLN A 392 -22.66 -21.23 16.40
N GLY A 393 -21.86 -20.15 16.35
CA GLY A 393 -22.33 -18.86 15.77
C GLY A 393 -23.00 -17.90 16.74
N THR A 394 -22.84 -18.11 18.06
CA THR A 394 -23.30 -17.16 19.09
C THR A 394 -22.43 -15.91 19.15
N LEU A 395 -21.22 -15.97 18.59
CA LEU A 395 -20.30 -14.83 18.49
C LEU A 395 -20.36 -14.20 17.10
N TYR A 396 -20.18 -12.87 17.06
CA TYR A 396 -20.03 -12.15 15.80
C TYR A 396 -18.81 -12.66 15.02
N THR A 397 -17.66 -12.83 15.68
CA THR A 397 -16.45 -13.36 15.04
C THR A 397 -16.65 -14.74 14.44
N ALA A 398 -17.54 -15.58 14.99
CA ALA A 398 -17.87 -16.89 14.40
C ALA A 398 -18.63 -16.77 13.06
N SER A 399 -19.19 -15.60 12.73
CA SER A 399 -19.74 -15.34 11.39
C SER A 399 -18.65 -15.09 10.33
N LEU A 400 -17.44 -14.70 10.75
CA LEU A 400 -16.28 -14.40 9.89
C LEU A 400 -15.27 -15.54 9.87
N PHE A 401 -15.12 -16.25 11.00
CA PHE A 401 -14.11 -17.29 11.21
C PHE A 401 -14.76 -18.61 11.63
N ARG A 402 -14.08 -19.71 11.35
CA ARG A 402 -14.39 -21.05 11.86
C ARG A 402 -13.43 -21.36 12.99
N PHE A 403 -13.94 -21.53 14.19
CA PHE A 403 -13.16 -21.80 15.38
C PHE A 403 -13.26 -23.29 15.75
N LYS A 404 -12.16 -23.86 16.23
CA LYS A 404 -12.18 -25.07 17.06
C LYS A 404 -12.47 -24.67 18.53
N ALA A 405 -13.16 -25.49 19.30
CA ALA A 405 -13.48 -25.17 20.69
C ALA A 405 -12.21 -24.93 21.55
N GLU A 406 -11.11 -25.55 21.18
CA GLU A 406 -9.82 -25.42 21.87
C GLU A 406 -9.27 -23.98 21.80
N PHE A 407 -9.59 -23.19 20.75
CA PHE A 407 -9.24 -21.78 20.66
C PHE A 407 -9.71 -21.01 21.91
N PHE A 408 -10.99 -21.19 22.28
CA PHE A 408 -11.56 -20.47 23.42
C PHE A 408 -11.03 -20.99 24.77
N ARG A 409 -10.71 -22.30 24.88
CA ARG A 409 -10.08 -22.85 26.10
C ARG A 409 -8.68 -22.26 26.30
N GLN A 410 -7.87 -22.14 25.23
CA GLN A 410 -6.53 -21.56 25.32
C GLN A 410 -6.56 -20.05 25.59
N CYS A 411 -7.58 -19.33 25.09
CA CYS A 411 -7.76 -17.91 25.41
C CYS A 411 -8.13 -17.66 26.88
N GLY A 412 -8.67 -18.64 27.58
CA GLY A 412 -9.20 -18.47 28.93
C GLY A 412 -10.42 -17.55 28.96
N THR A 413 -10.66 -16.83 30.06
CA THR A 413 -11.69 -15.79 30.10
C THR A 413 -11.31 -14.68 29.15
N ALA A 414 -12.14 -14.48 28.11
CA ALA A 414 -11.82 -13.59 27.00
C ALA A 414 -12.93 -12.55 26.77
N LEU A 415 -12.56 -11.41 26.21
CA LEU A 415 -13.49 -10.38 25.77
C LEU A 415 -13.40 -10.23 24.25
N GLU A 416 -14.48 -10.56 23.55
CA GLU A 416 -14.62 -10.24 22.13
C GLU A 416 -14.86 -8.75 21.98
N LEU A 417 -14.04 -8.10 21.15
CA LEU A 417 -14.13 -6.67 20.80
C LEU A 417 -14.47 -6.52 19.32
N GLY A 418 -15.41 -5.64 19.00
CA GLY A 418 -15.75 -5.39 17.62
C GLY A 418 -16.49 -4.07 17.43
N ARG A 419 -16.80 -3.77 16.17
CA ARG A 419 -17.57 -2.57 15.79
C ARG A 419 -17.05 -1.27 16.44
N ALA A 420 -15.73 -1.18 16.59
CA ALA A 420 -15.05 -0.01 17.14
C ALA A 420 -15.14 1.18 16.18
N PHE A 421 -15.57 2.32 16.67
CA PHE A 421 -15.49 3.58 15.92
C PHE A 421 -15.33 4.77 16.84
N VAL A 422 -14.76 5.84 16.28
CA VAL A 422 -14.81 7.21 16.80
C VAL A 422 -15.43 8.06 15.69
N SER A 423 -16.43 8.86 16.02
CA SER A 423 -17.12 9.72 15.04
C SER A 423 -16.13 10.71 14.41
N ASN A 424 -16.34 11.07 13.15
CA ASN A 424 -15.35 11.80 12.32
C ASN A 424 -14.86 13.10 12.94
N GLU A 425 -15.75 13.82 13.60
CA GLU A 425 -15.48 15.10 14.27
C GLU A 425 -14.53 14.96 15.49
N TYR A 426 -14.37 13.73 16.02
CA TYR A 426 -13.53 13.43 17.18
C TYR A 426 -12.23 12.68 16.86
N GLN A 427 -12.01 12.28 15.59
CA GLN A 427 -10.85 11.45 15.21
C GLN A 427 -9.50 12.16 15.31
N ARG A 428 -9.49 13.50 15.40
CA ARG A 428 -8.26 14.29 15.55
C ARG A 428 -7.84 14.46 17.03
N ASP A 429 -8.71 14.09 17.96
CA ASP A 429 -8.46 14.13 19.40
C ASP A 429 -8.00 12.73 19.87
N TYR A 430 -7.04 12.71 20.77
CA TYR A 430 -6.53 11.47 21.36
C TYR A 430 -7.39 10.95 22.52
N ALA A 431 -8.08 11.85 23.25
CA ALA A 431 -8.86 11.53 24.44
C ALA A 431 -9.97 10.50 24.21
N PRO A 432 -10.76 10.55 23.11
CA PRO A 432 -11.80 9.58 22.82
C PRO A 432 -11.32 8.14 22.82
N LEU A 433 -10.22 7.85 22.12
CA LEU A 433 -9.67 6.50 22.04
C LEU A 433 -9.12 6.04 23.39
N LEU A 434 -8.44 6.93 24.13
CA LEU A 434 -7.90 6.63 25.45
C LEU A 434 -9.02 6.26 26.44
N LEU A 435 -10.12 7.02 26.44
CA LEU A 435 -11.24 6.79 27.37
C LEU A 435 -11.99 5.49 27.04
N LEU A 436 -12.20 5.18 25.77
CA LEU A 436 -12.75 3.88 25.38
C LEU A 436 -11.87 2.73 25.90
N TRP A 437 -10.54 2.87 25.83
CA TRP A 437 -9.62 1.88 26.38
C TRP A 437 -9.61 1.83 27.91
N LYS A 438 -9.84 2.96 28.60
CA LYS A 438 -10.09 2.95 30.05
C LYS A 438 -11.38 2.17 30.37
N GLY A 439 -12.45 2.37 29.59
CA GLY A 439 -13.68 1.56 29.71
C GLY A 439 -13.43 0.08 29.51
N ILE A 440 -12.65 -0.32 28.47
CA ILE A 440 -12.24 -1.72 28.29
C ILE A 440 -11.44 -2.21 29.48
N GLY A 441 -10.52 -1.41 30.05
CA GLY A 441 -9.76 -1.72 31.25
C GLY A 441 -10.68 -2.03 32.46
N GLN A 442 -11.76 -1.25 32.65
CA GLN A 442 -12.75 -1.54 33.70
C GLN A 442 -13.50 -2.85 33.47
N LEU A 443 -13.82 -3.21 32.22
CA LEU A 443 -14.43 -4.49 31.91
C LEU A 443 -13.45 -5.67 32.14
N VAL A 444 -12.16 -5.48 31.80
CA VAL A 444 -11.10 -6.47 32.07
C VAL A 444 -11.04 -6.78 33.56
N LEU A 445 -11.02 -5.75 34.41
CA LEU A 445 -10.97 -5.92 35.86
C LEU A 445 -12.26 -6.50 36.43
N ARG A 446 -13.42 -6.06 35.93
CA ARG A 446 -14.75 -6.54 36.37
C ARG A 446 -14.96 -8.02 36.08
N TYR A 447 -14.54 -8.49 34.90
CA TYR A 447 -14.82 -9.85 34.45
C TYR A 447 -13.64 -10.81 34.61
N GLY A 448 -12.48 -10.35 35.04
CA GLY A 448 -11.27 -11.18 35.13
C GLY A 448 -10.78 -11.65 33.76
N VAL A 449 -10.76 -10.74 32.77
CA VAL A 449 -10.41 -11.09 31.40
C VAL A 449 -8.91 -11.28 31.26
N ARG A 450 -8.49 -12.39 30.64
CA ARG A 450 -7.11 -12.66 30.24
C ARG A 450 -6.83 -12.22 28.79
N THR A 451 -7.75 -12.52 27.89
CA THR A 451 -7.53 -12.35 26.46
C THR A 451 -8.54 -11.38 25.84
N LEU A 452 -8.06 -10.42 25.07
CA LEU A 452 -8.88 -9.62 24.18
C LEU A 452 -8.76 -10.20 22.77
N PHE A 453 -9.87 -10.37 22.06
CA PHE A 453 -9.82 -10.82 20.66
C PHE A 453 -10.93 -10.18 19.85
N GLY A 454 -10.72 -10.07 18.52
CA GLY A 454 -11.73 -9.54 17.62
C GLY A 454 -11.19 -9.22 16.24
N PRO A 455 -12.07 -8.83 15.29
CA PRO A 455 -11.66 -8.46 13.96
C PRO A 455 -11.10 -7.03 13.96
N SER A 456 -9.94 -6.86 13.35
CA SER A 456 -9.40 -5.54 12.99
C SER A 456 -9.37 -5.43 11.47
N SER A 457 -10.09 -4.45 10.93
CA SER A 457 -10.41 -4.37 9.51
C SER A 457 -9.44 -3.50 8.74
N ILE A 458 -9.13 -3.93 7.52
CA ILE A 458 -8.42 -3.17 6.50
C ILE A 458 -9.41 -2.99 5.35
N GLY A 459 -9.76 -1.75 5.01
CA GLY A 459 -10.70 -1.48 3.94
C GLY A 459 -10.21 -2.02 2.59
N LEU A 460 -11.07 -2.69 1.83
CA LEU A 460 -10.77 -3.14 0.46
C LEU A 460 -10.74 -2.00 -0.56
N ASN A 461 -10.99 -0.77 -0.12
CA ASN A 461 -10.81 0.45 -0.88
C ASN A 461 -9.36 0.96 -0.89
N TYR A 462 -8.46 0.33 -0.14
CA TYR A 462 -7.01 0.44 -0.37
C TYR A 462 -6.63 -0.30 -1.66
N ARG A 463 -5.56 0.15 -2.28
CA ARG A 463 -5.01 -0.53 -3.46
C ARG A 463 -4.62 -1.97 -3.13
N PRO A 464 -4.80 -2.90 -4.06
CA PRO A 464 -4.46 -4.30 -3.81
C PRO A 464 -3.02 -4.51 -3.29
N GLN A 465 -2.06 -3.71 -3.80
CA GLN A 465 -0.65 -3.75 -3.41
C GLN A 465 -0.46 -3.36 -1.93
N SER A 466 -1.21 -2.36 -1.46
CA SER A 466 -1.19 -1.93 -0.06
C SER A 466 -1.75 -3.01 0.87
N VAL A 467 -2.87 -3.61 0.47
CA VAL A 467 -3.51 -4.70 1.23
C VAL A 467 -2.59 -5.93 1.28
N ASP A 468 -1.97 -6.30 0.15
CA ASP A 468 -1.08 -7.47 0.07
C ASP A 468 0.22 -7.25 0.89
N LEU A 469 0.79 -6.04 0.84
CA LEU A 469 1.96 -5.69 1.67
C LEU A 469 1.64 -5.77 3.17
N LEU A 470 0.52 -5.19 3.61
CA LEU A 470 0.12 -5.22 5.01
C LEU A 470 -0.20 -6.64 5.48
N TRP A 471 -0.98 -7.38 4.69
CA TRP A 471 -1.31 -8.77 4.99
C TRP A 471 -0.03 -9.62 5.16
N ARG A 472 0.93 -9.48 4.23
CA ARG A 472 2.19 -10.24 4.28
C ARG A 472 3.03 -9.84 5.49
N HIS A 473 3.13 -8.54 5.79
CA HIS A 473 3.85 -8.05 6.95
C HIS A 473 3.26 -8.62 8.26
N LEU A 474 1.93 -8.53 8.43
CA LEU A 474 1.25 -9.06 9.60
C LEU A 474 1.46 -10.58 9.74
N ARG A 475 1.35 -11.33 8.63
CA ARG A 475 1.58 -12.78 8.60
C ARG A 475 3.01 -13.16 8.98
N LEU A 476 4.01 -12.39 8.57
CA LEU A 476 5.44 -12.70 8.80
C LEU A 476 5.95 -12.23 10.17
N ARG A 477 5.39 -11.14 10.73
CA ARG A 477 5.92 -10.47 11.93
C ARG A 477 5.02 -10.61 13.14
N HIS A 478 3.72 -10.78 12.94
CA HIS A 478 2.71 -10.71 13.99
C HIS A 478 1.79 -11.94 14.02
N TRP A 479 2.23 -13.06 13.47
CA TRP A 479 1.43 -14.28 13.45
C TRP A 479 1.43 -15.00 14.80
N HIS A 480 0.25 -15.47 15.21
CA HIS A 480 0.05 -16.26 16.43
C HIS A 480 -0.02 -17.74 16.08
N ALA A 481 1.13 -18.39 15.87
CA ALA A 481 1.17 -19.77 15.37
C ALA A 481 0.29 -20.76 16.18
N PRO A 482 0.33 -20.82 17.52
CA PRO A 482 -0.49 -21.78 18.28
C PRO A 482 -2.00 -21.62 18.06
N LEU A 483 -2.52 -20.38 18.07
CA LEU A 483 -3.96 -20.16 17.88
C LEU A 483 -4.39 -20.20 16.40
N ALA A 484 -3.47 -19.99 15.48
CA ALA A 484 -3.78 -20.00 14.05
C ALA A 484 -4.16 -21.41 13.53
N ASP A 485 -3.70 -22.48 14.17
CA ASP A 485 -4.08 -23.86 13.85
C ASP A 485 -5.50 -24.21 14.36
N LEU A 486 -6.07 -23.33 15.18
CA LEU A 486 -7.37 -23.51 15.83
C LEU A 486 -8.48 -22.65 15.23
N VAL A 487 -8.13 -21.79 14.25
CA VAL A 487 -9.10 -20.89 13.61
C VAL A 487 -8.73 -20.61 12.16
N GLU A 488 -9.74 -20.54 11.30
CA GLU A 488 -9.57 -20.14 9.90
C GLU A 488 -10.63 -19.13 9.46
N GLY A 489 -10.28 -18.28 8.51
CA GLY A 489 -11.24 -17.37 7.87
C GLY A 489 -12.22 -18.15 6.99
N ARG A 490 -13.52 -17.84 7.06
CA ARG A 490 -14.52 -18.46 6.17
C ARG A 490 -14.29 -18.15 4.69
N ARG A 491 -13.61 -17.06 4.40
CA ARG A 491 -13.15 -16.65 3.05
C ARG A 491 -11.71 -16.17 3.15
N PRO A 492 -10.74 -17.08 3.10
CA PRO A 492 -9.34 -16.70 3.14
C PRO A 492 -8.95 -15.94 1.87
N ARG A 493 -8.06 -14.95 2.01
CA ARG A 493 -7.50 -14.21 0.89
C ARG A 493 -6.33 -14.98 0.29
N ALA A 494 -6.33 -15.17 -1.03
CA ALA A 494 -5.17 -15.64 -1.76
C ALA A 494 -4.22 -14.45 -2.04
N LEU A 495 -2.91 -14.66 -1.86
CA LEU A 495 -1.88 -13.71 -2.26
C LEU A 495 -1.78 -13.61 -3.78
N ARG A 496 -1.58 -12.38 -4.26
CA ARG A 496 -1.34 -12.11 -5.69
C ARG A 496 0.14 -12.22 -6.07
N GLU A 497 1.02 -11.77 -5.17
CA GLU A 497 2.47 -11.75 -5.39
C GLU A 497 3.21 -12.03 -4.08
N GLU A 498 4.32 -12.76 -4.17
CA GLU A 498 5.20 -12.94 -3.03
C GLU A 498 6.01 -11.68 -2.76
N LEU A 499 6.00 -11.23 -1.50
CA LEU A 499 6.69 -10.03 -1.04
C LEU A 499 7.68 -10.39 0.08
N PRO A 500 8.80 -11.07 -0.22
CA PRO A 500 9.74 -11.56 0.80
C PRO A 500 10.36 -10.43 1.60
N PHE A 501 10.52 -9.23 1.04
CA PHE A 501 11.03 -8.06 1.72
C PHE A 501 10.13 -7.54 2.86
N ALA A 502 8.85 -7.92 2.88
CA ALA A 502 7.92 -7.50 3.94
C ALA A 502 8.36 -7.98 5.33
N ARG A 503 9.17 -9.04 5.41
CA ARG A 503 9.78 -9.51 6.67
C ARG A 503 10.81 -8.52 7.22
N CYS A 504 11.53 -7.83 6.36
CA CYS A 504 12.63 -6.93 6.73
C CYS A 504 12.13 -5.54 7.14
N LEU A 505 10.85 -5.23 6.91
CA LEU A 505 10.25 -3.94 7.26
C LEU A 505 9.66 -3.99 8.67
N ASP A 506 9.78 -2.90 9.42
CA ASP A 506 8.97 -2.67 10.62
C ASP A 506 7.60 -2.07 10.24
N TYR A 507 6.72 -1.92 11.23
CA TYR A 507 5.38 -1.38 10.99
C TYR A 507 5.42 0.09 10.50
N ALA A 508 6.38 0.88 10.96
CA ALA A 508 6.51 2.28 10.55
C ALA A 508 6.90 2.37 9.07
N ALA A 509 7.83 1.54 8.62
CA ALA A 509 8.22 1.46 7.21
C ALA A 509 7.06 0.98 6.32
N VAL A 510 6.31 -0.04 6.74
CA VAL A 510 5.11 -0.51 6.03
C VAL A 510 4.06 0.59 5.93
N ASN A 511 3.76 1.29 7.05
CA ASN A 511 2.80 2.39 7.04
C ASN A 511 3.25 3.55 6.13
N ASN A 512 4.53 3.87 6.10
CA ASN A 512 5.08 4.88 5.18
C ASN A 512 4.91 4.46 3.72
N LEU A 513 5.20 3.21 3.38
CA LEU A 513 5.01 2.70 2.02
C LEU A 513 3.53 2.71 1.61
N VAL A 514 2.63 2.28 2.51
CA VAL A 514 1.18 2.37 2.28
C VAL A 514 0.75 3.82 2.05
N ARG A 515 1.20 4.77 2.88
CA ARG A 515 0.91 6.20 2.66
C ARG A 515 1.38 6.69 1.29
N GLN A 516 2.54 6.24 0.83
CA GLN A 516 3.05 6.56 -0.51
C GLN A 516 2.12 6.00 -1.61
N MET A 517 1.74 4.74 -1.50
CA MET A 517 0.86 4.08 -2.47
C MET A 517 -0.56 4.67 -2.46
N GLU A 518 -1.06 5.10 -1.32
CA GLU A 518 -2.43 5.59 -1.11
C GLU A 518 -2.56 7.13 -1.17
N GLY A 519 -1.54 7.83 -1.69
CA GLY A 519 -1.60 9.28 -1.85
C GLY A 519 -1.67 10.06 -0.53
N GLY A 520 -1.10 9.52 0.54
CA GLY A 520 -1.05 10.14 1.87
C GLY A 520 -1.92 9.45 2.93
N ARG A 521 -2.84 8.56 2.55
CA ARG A 521 -3.70 7.83 3.49
C ARG A 521 -2.89 6.77 4.25
N ALA A 522 -2.86 6.89 5.58
CA ALA A 522 -2.17 5.96 6.47
C ALA A 522 -3.00 4.70 6.75
N LEU A 523 -2.37 3.70 7.38
CA LEU A 523 -3.06 2.55 7.95
C LEU A 523 -3.97 2.96 9.12
N PRO A 524 -5.06 2.20 9.40
CA PRO A 524 -5.93 2.47 10.53
C PRO A 524 -5.16 2.51 11.85
N ILE A 525 -5.38 3.54 12.65
CA ILE A 525 -4.65 3.77 13.91
C ILE A 525 -4.85 2.63 14.91
N LEU A 526 -6.00 1.97 14.89
CA LEU A 526 -6.33 0.85 15.78
C LEU A 526 -5.36 -0.34 15.59
N PHE A 527 -4.94 -0.64 14.34
CA PHE A 527 -3.93 -1.67 14.11
C PHE A 527 -2.64 -1.39 14.86
N LYS A 528 -2.11 -0.17 14.75
CA LYS A 528 -0.91 0.25 15.47
C LYS A 528 -1.08 0.04 16.97
N HIS A 529 -2.21 0.45 17.49
CA HIS A 529 -2.53 0.39 18.91
C HIS A 529 -2.56 -1.05 19.43
N TYR A 530 -3.27 -1.94 18.73
CA TYR A 530 -3.31 -3.35 19.11
C TYR A 530 -1.94 -4.05 19.03
N LEU A 531 -1.14 -3.75 17.99
CA LEU A 531 0.20 -4.32 17.87
C LEU A 531 1.13 -3.83 18.99
N GLN A 532 0.98 -2.58 19.44
CA GLN A 532 1.72 -2.04 20.59
C GLN A 532 1.34 -2.72 21.91
N LEU A 533 0.10 -3.22 22.03
CA LEU A 533 -0.34 -4.06 23.16
C LEU A 533 0.17 -5.50 23.11
N GLY A 534 0.99 -5.86 22.11
CA GLY A 534 1.45 -7.23 21.91
C GLY A 534 0.50 -8.09 21.10
N GLY A 535 -0.48 -7.47 20.41
CA GLY A 535 -1.47 -8.17 19.61
C GLY A 535 -0.85 -9.00 18.48
N ARG A 536 -1.38 -10.19 18.27
CA ARG A 536 -1.00 -11.15 17.25
C ARG A 536 -2.20 -11.54 16.39
N ILE A 537 -1.95 -11.94 15.16
CA ILE A 537 -2.99 -12.31 14.19
C ILE A 537 -3.11 -13.82 14.12
N ALA A 538 -4.31 -14.35 14.33
CA ALA A 538 -4.58 -15.79 14.25
C ALA A 538 -5.17 -16.21 12.89
N ALA A 539 -5.95 -15.36 12.22
CA ALA A 539 -6.56 -15.67 10.91
C ALA A 539 -6.86 -14.40 10.11
N PHE A 540 -7.15 -14.57 8.81
CA PHE A 540 -7.66 -13.50 7.95
C PHE A 540 -8.94 -13.93 7.24
N HIS A 541 -9.88 -13.00 7.07
CA HIS A 541 -11.15 -13.19 6.36
C HIS A 541 -11.46 -12.01 5.44
N GLU A 542 -11.87 -12.26 4.18
CA GLU A 542 -12.31 -11.21 3.26
C GLU A 542 -13.83 -11.03 3.34
N ASP A 543 -14.31 -9.98 4.01
CA ASP A 543 -15.73 -9.60 4.05
C ASP A 543 -16.06 -8.65 2.88
N ARG A 544 -16.56 -9.24 1.78
CA ARG A 544 -16.96 -8.49 0.59
C ARG A 544 -18.22 -7.66 0.79
N ARG A 545 -19.04 -7.99 1.79
CA ARG A 545 -20.28 -7.25 2.07
C ARG A 545 -19.95 -5.97 2.81
N PHE A 546 -19.07 -6.05 3.79
CA PHE A 546 -18.61 -4.89 4.56
C PHE A 546 -17.49 -4.12 3.85
N GLY A 547 -16.83 -4.73 2.89
CA GLY A 547 -15.73 -4.15 2.10
C GLY A 547 -14.38 -4.17 2.81
N THR A 548 -14.12 -5.20 3.62
CA THR A 548 -12.92 -5.30 4.45
C THR A 548 -12.16 -6.61 4.29
N LEU A 549 -10.87 -6.58 4.59
CA LEU A 549 -10.08 -7.72 4.98
C LEU A 549 -9.94 -7.68 6.51
N ASP A 550 -10.56 -8.61 7.19
CA ASP A 550 -10.57 -8.71 8.64
C ASP A 550 -9.44 -9.61 9.12
N ALA A 551 -8.56 -9.07 9.96
CA ALA A 551 -7.56 -9.82 10.68
C ALA A 551 -8.12 -10.18 12.06
N LEU A 552 -8.19 -11.46 12.41
CA LEU A 552 -8.52 -11.89 13.76
C LEU A 552 -7.33 -11.61 14.68
N LEU A 553 -7.45 -10.56 15.43
CA LEU A 553 -6.42 -10.09 16.34
C LEU A 553 -6.68 -10.65 17.74
N VAL A 554 -5.61 -11.07 18.41
CA VAL A 554 -5.63 -11.65 19.77
C VAL A 554 -4.57 -10.92 20.60
N VAL A 555 -4.94 -10.44 21.78
CA VAL A 555 -4.06 -9.82 22.78
C VAL A 555 -4.13 -10.63 24.06
N ASP A 556 -3.07 -11.31 24.43
CA ASP A 556 -2.93 -11.89 25.77
C ASP A 556 -2.41 -10.79 26.72
N LEU A 557 -3.24 -10.39 27.68
CA LEU A 557 -2.93 -9.32 28.62
C LEU A 557 -1.76 -9.67 29.58
N LEU A 558 -1.42 -10.96 29.73
CA LEU A 558 -0.20 -11.38 30.44
C LEU A 558 1.07 -10.88 29.76
N ASN A 559 1.05 -10.79 28.42
CA ASN A 559 2.18 -10.40 27.60
C ASN A 559 2.12 -8.92 27.16
N ALA A 560 1.07 -8.20 27.58
CA ALA A 560 0.92 -6.78 27.24
C ALA A 560 1.86 -5.91 28.08
N PRO A 561 2.43 -4.80 27.51
CA PRO A 561 3.33 -3.92 28.24
C PRO A 561 2.64 -3.21 29.43
N ASP A 562 3.22 -3.30 30.62
CA ASP A 562 2.69 -2.69 31.87
C ASP A 562 2.44 -1.19 31.73
N LYS A 563 3.30 -0.46 31.01
CA LYS A 563 3.12 0.97 30.75
C LYS A 563 1.78 1.28 30.09
N LEU A 564 1.32 0.45 29.17
CA LEU A 564 0.04 0.64 28.49
C LEU A 564 -1.13 0.19 29.37
N LEU A 565 -1.00 -0.95 30.04
CA LEU A 565 -2.03 -1.43 30.97
C LEU A 565 -2.26 -0.43 32.10
N ARG A 566 -1.19 0.10 32.73
CA ARG A 566 -1.26 1.15 33.74
C ARG A 566 -2.02 2.37 33.26
N ARG A 567 -1.84 2.76 32.02
CA ARG A 567 -2.54 3.90 31.42
C ARG A 567 -4.05 3.70 31.33
N TYR A 568 -4.50 2.43 31.18
CA TYR A 568 -5.91 2.11 30.99
C TYR A 568 -6.63 1.77 32.30
N MET A 569 -5.94 1.19 33.28
CA MET A 569 -6.57 0.70 34.51
C MET A 569 -5.91 1.20 35.81
N GLY A 570 -4.90 2.06 35.72
CA GLY A 570 -4.15 2.57 36.86
C GLY A 570 -3.17 1.54 37.45
N ASP A 571 -2.43 1.95 38.47
CA ASP A 571 -1.48 1.05 39.16
C ASP A 571 -2.20 -0.06 39.93
N GLU A 572 -3.25 0.28 40.66
CA GLU A 572 -4.05 -0.70 41.42
C GLU A 572 -4.73 -1.72 40.49
N GLY A 573 -5.28 -1.25 39.37
CA GLY A 573 -5.88 -2.13 38.36
C GLY A 573 -4.87 -3.07 37.74
N LEU A 574 -3.67 -2.59 37.43
CA LEU A 574 -2.58 -3.43 36.91
C LEU A 574 -2.17 -4.48 37.94
N GLN A 575 -2.00 -4.11 39.21
CA GLN A 575 -1.67 -5.06 40.28
C GLN A 575 -2.75 -6.14 40.41
N ARG A 576 -4.03 -5.75 40.50
CA ARG A 576 -5.16 -6.68 40.57
C ARG A 576 -5.23 -7.62 39.36
N LEU A 577 -4.89 -7.15 38.16
CA LEU A 577 -4.81 -7.98 36.97
C LEU A 577 -3.69 -9.02 37.11
N ARG A 578 -2.50 -8.61 37.55
CA ARG A 578 -1.35 -9.50 37.73
C ARG A 578 -1.59 -10.54 38.83
N ASP A 579 -2.11 -10.14 39.98
CA ASP A 579 -2.41 -11.01 41.10
C ASP A 579 -3.44 -12.09 40.74
N ARG A 580 -4.53 -11.74 40.06
CA ARG A 580 -5.53 -12.73 39.61
C ARG A 580 -5.00 -13.74 38.60
N MET A 581 -4.04 -13.35 37.77
CA MET A 581 -3.46 -14.24 36.74
C MET A 581 -2.40 -15.21 37.29
N TRP A 582 -1.87 -14.97 38.52
CA TRP A 582 -0.97 -15.91 39.18
C TRP A 582 -1.73 -17.08 39.81
N TYR A 583 -3.03 -16.95 40.10
CA TYR A 583 -3.89 -17.93 40.74
C TYR A 583 -4.88 -18.63 39.80
N ALA A 584 -4.85 -18.32 38.49
CA ALA A 584 -5.67 -18.94 37.45
C ALA A 584 -4.84 -19.86 36.56
#